data_e4e230efe9d18015608597a8838e134d
#
_entry.id   e4e230efe9d18015608597a8838e134d
#
_cell.length_a   1.000
_cell.length_b   1.000
_cell.length_c   1.000
_cell.angle_alpha   90.00
_cell.angle_beta   90.00
_cell.angle_gamma   90.00
#
_symmetry.space_group_name_H-M   'P 1'
#
loop_
_entity.id
_entity.type
_entity.pdbx_description
1 polymer ?
#
loop_
_entity_poly.entity_id
_entity_poly.type
_entity_poly.pdbx_seq_one_letter_code
_entity_poly.pdbx_strand_id
1 'polypeptide(L)'
;MKIPYEQLSPKEALETYCDWIVTQLPQYDDLLEYSWYRLFYPLRTLLLGAKLLNRPDYAQWTWRQMDRYIGEQLPNGAFTANHRGRLGTEMTQEEIEELLRTGNINIADNGSNIHALLQGAFAADPERRASYLDAARKWLDCWVPLWALPDGSYGNGIWQGQKLNAPYSMAINVCSAFAACTLLTGEKRYIRNAERFAMFQCDNWHPCGVPIRYTVYPQPDHHNLVGDYSRIYYLLEGLIWTHYVTEDQAVKERIEERLTQWIEKDLLKRWPANREWFDMTRCNLKHIEHGDYGDSGDDVVGFFWQAAKCCGIPHLFAYYLNHIEDRADLRRCVEKGQQFLCHPLKAHILSVMAEESEPVLALQATGFAGLTVASAIDPECVFDAFKFDK
;
A
#
# COMPACT_ATOMS: atom_id res chain seq x y z
N MET A 1 -18.92 -3.93 -18.60
CA MET A 1 -19.92 -3.49 -17.61
C MET A 1 -20.21 -2.01 -17.81
N LYS A 2 -21.47 -1.55 -17.70
CA LYS A 2 -21.76 -0.10 -17.73
C LYS A 2 -21.44 0.48 -16.35
N ILE A 3 -20.66 1.56 -16.31
CA ILE A 3 -20.35 2.26 -15.06
C ILE A 3 -21.54 3.16 -14.70
N PRO A 4 -22.09 3.05 -13.47
CA PRO A 4 -23.18 3.90 -13.02
C PRO A 4 -22.81 5.39 -13.04
N TYR A 5 -23.76 6.24 -13.45
CA TYR A 5 -23.61 7.70 -13.48
C TYR A 5 -24.04 8.39 -12.19
N GLU A 6 -24.67 7.64 -11.30
CA GLU A 6 -25.27 8.16 -10.09
C GLU A 6 -24.41 7.90 -8.85
N GLN A 7 -24.66 8.67 -7.82
CA GLN A 7 -24.11 8.44 -6.50
C GLN A 7 -24.70 7.15 -5.94
N LEU A 8 -23.83 6.22 -5.55
CA LEU A 8 -24.22 4.96 -4.94
C LEU A 8 -24.09 5.01 -3.41
N SER A 9 -24.76 4.11 -2.72
CA SER A 9 -24.41 3.82 -1.34
C SER A 9 -23.01 3.18 -1.26
N PRO A 10 -22.31 3.23 -0.11
CA PRO A 10 -21.01 2.59 0.03
C PRO A 10 -21.02 1.09 -0.34
N LYS A 11 -22.08 0.35 0.01
CA LYS A 11 -22.19 -1.07 -0.33
C LYS A 11 -22.32 -1.31 -1.83
N GLU A 12 -23.19 -0.55 -2.52
CA GLU A 12 -23.35 -0.64 -3.95
C GLU A 12 -22.09 -0.23 -4.70
N ALA A 13 -21.38 0.79 -4.21
CA ALA A 13 -20.11 1.21 -4.80
C ALA A 13 -19.02 0.14 -4.61
N LEU A 14 -18.91 -0.46 -3.43
CA LEU A 14 -17.97 -1.55 -3.17
C LEU A 14 -18.26 -2.76 -4.06
N GLU A 15 -19.53 -3.15 -4.19
CA GLU A 15 -19.94 -4.24 -5.09
C GLU A 15 -19.57 -3.93 -6.55
N THR A 16 -19.83 -2.70 -7.00
CA THR A 16 -19.46 -2.25 -8.35
C THR A 16 -17.96 -2.38 -8.59
N TYR A 17 -17.14 -1.97 -7.63
CA TYR A 17 -15.68 -2.10 -7.73
C TYR A 17 -15.22 -3.56 -7.73
N CYS A 18 -15.77 -4.39 -6.85
CA CYS A 18 -15.43 -5.81 -6.81
C CYS A 18 -15.80 -6.52 -8.09
N ASP A 19 -17.01 -6.30 -8.62
CA ASP A 19 -17.44 -6.87 -9.89
C ASP A 19 -16.56 -6.44 -11.05
N TRP A 20 -16.17 -5.15 -11.07
CA TRP A 20 -15.27 -4.65 -12.10
C TRP A 20 -13.89 -5.31 -12.01
N ILE A 21 -13.30 -5.39 -10.79
CA ILE A 21 -12.04 -6.09 -10.58
C ILE A 21 -12.10 -7.52 -11.10
N VAL A 22 -13.15 -8.26 -10.74
CA VAL A 22 -13.36 -9.65 -11.19
C VAL A 22 -13.42 -9.75 -12.72
N THR A 23 -14.04 -8.80 -13.41
CA THR A 23 -14.08 -8.79 -14.89
C THR A 23 -12.72 -8.51 -15.53
N GLN A 24 -11.80 -7.86 -14.81
CA GLN A 24 -10.46 -7.53 -15.31
C GLN A 24 -9.45 -8.65 -15.06
N LEU A 25 -9.56 -9.37 -13.94
CA LEU A 25 -8.56 -10.36 -13.52
C LEU A 25 -8.22 -11.43 -14.57
N PRO A 26 -9.15 -11.97 -15.37
CA PRO A 26 -8.82 -12.96 -16.41
C PRO A 26 -7.82 -12.46 -17.45
N GLN A 27 -7.79 -11.16 -17.72
CA GLN A 27 -6.86 -10.57 -18.70
C GLN A 27 -5.41 -10.69 -18.22
N TYR A 28 -5.19 -10.72 -16.90
CA TYR A 28 -3.85 -10.84 -16.30
C TYR A 28 -3.36 -12.27 -16.23
N ASP A 29 -4.22 -13.27 -16.43
CA ASP A 29 -3.81 -14.67 -16.48
C ASP A 29 -2.93 -14.96 -17.70
N ASP A 30 -3.13 -14.23 -18.80
CA ASP A 30 -2.42 -14.38 -20.07
C ASP A 30 -1.27 -13.40 -20.26
N LEU A 31 -1.12 -12.40 -19.39
CA LEU A 31 -0.02 -11.45 -19.45
C LEU A 31 1.26 -12.06 -18.88
N LEU A 32 2.32 -12.08 -19.67
CA LEU A 32 3.61 -12.64 -19.27
C LEU A 32 4.40 -11.73 -18.32
N GLU A 33 4.11 -10.42 -18.32
CA GLU A 33 4.83 -9.48 -17.48
C GLU A 33 3.89 -8.40 -16.94
N TYR A 34 3.58 -8.46 -15.65
CA TYR A 34 2.92 -7.37 -14.92
C TYR A 34 3.47 -7.25 -13.49
N SER A 35 3.31 -6.09 -12.92
CA SER A 35 3.79 -5.82 -11.57
C SER A 35 2.82 -6.33 -10.52
N TRP A 36 3.24 -7.28 -9.70
CA TRP A 36 2.42 -7.89 -8.66
C TRP A 36 1.82 -6.86 -7.69
N TYR A 37 2.58 -5.85 -7.28
CA TYR A 37 2.11 -4.88 -6.29
C TYR A 37 0.87 -4.12 -6.75
N ARG A 38 0.66 -3.96 -8.06
CA ARG A 38 -0.52 -3.29 -8.63
C ARG A 38 -1.76 -4.14 -8.53
N LEU A 39 -1.61 -5.45 -8.53
CA LEU A 39 -2.70 -6.41 -8.41
C LEU A 39 -3.14 -6.60 -6.95
N PHE A 40 -2.23 -6.56 -6.00
CA PHE A 40 -2.54 -6.92 -4.62
C PHE A 40 -3.50 -5.94 -3.91
N TYR A 41 -3.55 -4.66 -4.27
CA TYR A 41 -4.57 -3.74 -3.74
C TYR A 41 -5.99 -4.09 -4.20
N PRO A 42 -6.26 -4.39 -5.47
CA PRO A 42 -7.52 -5.00 -5.91
C PRO A 42 -7.88 -6.28 -5.15
N LEU A 43 -6.92 -7.17 -4.92
CA LEU A 43 -7.16 -8.41 -4.18
C LEU A 43 -7.58 -8.15 -2.72
N ARG A 44 -6.99 -7.15 -2.06
CA ARG A 44 -7.43 -6.70 -0.72
C ARG A 44 -8.86 -6.19 -0.74
N THR A 45 -9.24 -5.43 -1.75
CA THR A 45 -10.62 -4.96 -1.94
C THR A 45 -11.60 -6.10 -2.12
N LEU A 46 -11.24 -7.14 -2.87
CA LEU A 46 -12.07 -8.34 -3.02
C LEU A 46 -12.25 -9.09 -1.71
N LEU A 47 -11.22 -9.18 -0.85
CA LEU A 47 -11.36 -9.77 0.48
C LEU A 47 -12.34 -8.99 1.36
N LEU A 48 -12.26 -7.65 1.33
CA LEU A 48 -13.21 -6.81 2.06
C LEU A 48 -14.63 -6.93 1.48
N GLY A 49 -14.76 -6.94 0.17
CA GLY A 49 -16.03 -7.18 -0.51
C GLY A 49 -16.65 -8.52 -0.15
N ALA A 50 -15.84 -9.58 -0.09
CA ALA A 50 -16.30 -10.90 0.34
C ALA A 50 -16.91 -10.87 1.74
N LYS A 51 -16.29 -10.15 2.68
CA LYS A 51 -16.76 -10.02 4.06
C LYS A 51 -17.97 -9.07 4.16
N LEU A 52 -17.83 -7.83 3.70
CA LEU A 52 -18.80 -6.76 3.94
C LEU A 52 -20.09 -6.92 3.13
N LEU A 53 -20.03 -7.59 1.98
CA LEU A 53 -21.16 -7.84 1.09
C LEU A 53 -21.70 -9.29 1.21
N ASN A 54 -21.05 -10.12 2.03
CA ASN A 54 -21.36 -11.57 2.11
C ASN A 54 -21.27 -12.28 0.74
N ARG A 55 -20.21 -12.00 -0.01
CA ARG A 55 -19.94 -12.51 -1.36
C ARG A 55 -18.64 -13.34 -1.38
N PRO A 56 -18.66 -14.60 -0.90
CA PRO A 56 -17.46 -15.44 -0.78
C PRO A 56 -16.79 -15.74 -2.14
N ASP A 57 -17.49 -15.57 -3.24
CA ASP A 57 -16.96 -15.71 -4.59
C ASP A 57 -15.83 -14.70 -4.89
N TYR A 58 -15.85 -13.50 -4.32
CA TYR A 58 -14.76 -12.53 -4.46
C TYR A 58 -13.44 -13.04 -3.84
N ALA A 59 -13.52 -13.74 -2.72
CA ALA A 59 -12.34 -14.32 -2.09
C ALA A 59 -11.69 -15.42 -2.94
N GLN A 60 -12.47 -16.20 -3.72
CA GLN A 60 -11.93 -17.22 -4.62
C GLN A 60 -11.00 -16.64 -5.69
N TRP A 61 -11.36 -15.48 -6.25
CA TRP A 61 -10.50 -14.77 -7.19
C TRP A 61 -9.19 -14.31 -6.56
N THR A 62 -9.26 -13.83 -5.31
CA THR A 62 -8.09 -13.44 -4.55
C THR A 62 -7.16 -14.62 -4.32
N TRP A 63 -7.68 -15.75 -3.83
CA TRP A 63 -6.86 -16.93 -3.55
C TRP A 63 -6.20 -17.49 -4.81
N ARG A 64 -6.91 -17.50 -5.93
CA ARG A 64 -6.31 -17.93 -7.21
C ARG A 64 -5.04 -17.13 -7.56
N GLN A 65 -5.06 -15.83 -7.38
CA GLN A 65 -3.89 -14.98 -7.68
C GLN A 65 -2.79 -15.12 -6.61
N MET A 66 -3.17 -15.26 -5.36
CA MET A 66 -2.22 -15.49 -4.27
C MET A 66 -1.53 -16.85 -4.39
N ASP A 67 -2.24 -17.91 -4.77
CA ASP A 67 -1.68 -19.22 -5.04
C ASP A 67 -0.63 -19.15 -6.17
N ARG A 68 -0.88 -18.37 -7.23
CA ARG A 68 0.10 -18.13 -8.30
C ARG A 68 1.33 -17.38 -7.77
N TYR A 69 1.12 -16.33 -7.00
CA TYR A 69 2.22 -15.53 -6.45
C TYR A 69 3.16 -16.36 -5.58
N ILE A 70 2.64 -17.15 -4.65
CA ILE A 70 3.50 -18.01 -3.81
C ILE A 70 4.22 -19.08 -4.62
N GLY A 71 3.63 -19.57 -5.71
CA GLY A 71 4.28 -20.51 -6.63
C GLY A 71 5.54 -19.93 -7.29
N GLU A 72 5.62 -18.61 -7.46
CA GLU A 72 6.78 -17.93 -8.05
C GLU A 72 7.90 -17.61 -7.03
N GLN A 73 7.72 -17.95 -5.74
CA GLN A 73 8.74 -17.72 -4.73
C GLN A 73 10.03 -18.46 -5.04
N LEU A 74 11.14 -17.72 -5.07
CA LEU A 74 12.47 -18.29 -5.29
C LEU A 74 12.92 -19.14 -4.09
N PRO A 75 13.83 -20.14 -4.31
CA PRO A 75 14.34 -20.99 -3.25
C PRO A 75 14.96 -20.24 -2.07
N ASN A 76 15.54 -19.06 -2.30
CA ASN A 76 16.10 -18.18 -1.26
C ASN A 76 15.07 -17.33 -0.52
N GLY A 77 13.76 -17.51 -0.78
CA GLY A 77 12.67 -16.78 -0.16
C GLY A 77 12.29 -15.50 -0.86
N ALA A 78 13.04 -15.03 -1.85
CA ALA A 78 12.73 -13.80 -2.58
C ALA A 78 11.52 -13.96 -3.51
N PHE A 79 10.92 -12.82 -3.83
CA PHE A 79 9.91 -12.67 -4.88
C PHE A 79 10.37 -11.63 -5.90
N THR A 80 10.11 -11.89 -7.17
CA THR A 80 10.25 -10.86 -8.20
C THR A 80 9.11 -9.85 -8.08
N ALA A 81 9.39 -8.59 -8.39
CA ALA A 81 8.35 -7.55 -8.41
C ALA A 81 7.32 -7.78 -9.52
N ASN A 82 7.75 -8.42 -10.61
CA ASN A 82 6.91 -8.72 -11.76
C ASN A 82 6.57 -10.21 -11.84
N HIS A 83 5.36 -10.49 -12.29
CA HIS A 83 4.92 -11.83 -12.67
C HIS A 83 5.78 -12.38 -13.82
N ARG A 84 6.10 -13.65 -13.77
CA ARG A 84 6.95 -14.31 -14.76
C ARG A 84 6.31 -15.55 -15.40
N GLY A 85 5.14 -15.96 -14.92
CA GLY A 85 4.42 -17.14 -15.43
C GLY A 85 5.13 -18.45 -15.18
N ARG A 86 6.08 -18.50 -14.23
CA ARG A 86 6.90 -19.67 -13.98
C ARG A 86 7.12 -19.92 -12.51
N LEU A 87 6.99 -21.16 -12.08
CA LEU A 87 7.23 -21.55 -10.70
C LEU A 87 8.69 -21.30 -10.31
N GLY A 88 8.92 -20.76 -9.12
CA GLY A 88 10.27 -20.51 -8.61
C GLY A 88 11.11 -21.79 -8.45
N THR A 89 10.44 -22.91 -8.17
CA THR A 89 11.07 -24.24 -8.05
C THR A 89 11.51 -24.86 -9.38
N GLU A 90 11.00 -24.35 -10.50
CA GLU A 90 11.36 -24.81 -11.85
C GLU A 90 12.54 -24.02 -12.44
N MET A 91 12.98 -22.99 -11.75
CA MET A 91 14.11 -22.17 -12.20
C MET A 91 15.43 -22.86 -11.89
N THR A 92 16.32 -22.83 -12.87
CA THR A 92 17.70 -23.29 -12.67
C THR A 92 18.49 -22.29 -11.83
N GLN A 93 19.59 -22.74 -11.25
CA GLN A 93 20.49 -21.88 -10.48
C GLN A 93 21.01 -20.70 -11.33
N GLU A 94 21.33 -20.93 -12.60
CA GLU A 94 21.80 -19.90 -13.53
C GLU A 94 20.74 -18.84 -13.79
N GLU A 95 19.47 -19.25 -13.96
CA GLU A 95 18.35 -18.31 -14.14
C GLU A 95 18.09 -17.48 -12.88
N ILE A 96 18.24 -18.06 -11.69
CA ILE A 96 18.13 -17.32 -10.42
C ILE A 96 19.26 -16.31 -10.30
N GLU A 97 20.49 -16.69 -10.61
CA GLU A 97 21.64 -15.78 -10.59
C GLU A 97 21.48 -14.64 -11.61
N GLU A 98 20.95 -14.94 -12.79
CA GLU A 98 20.63 -13.91 -13.79
C GLU A 98 19.55 -12.94 -13.27
N LEU A 99 18.50 -13.45 -12.63
CA LEU A 99 17.49 -12.61 -11.98
C LEU A 99 18.07 -11.71 -10.89
N LEU A 100 18.95 -12.24 -10.05
CA LEU A 100 19.63 -11.47 -9.01
C LEU A 100 20.55 -10.39 -9.61
N ARG A 101 21.01 -10.60 -10.85
CA ARG A 101 21.89 -9.68 -11.57
C ARG A 101 21.15 -8.62 -12.38
N THR A 102 19.98 -8.91 -12.89
CA THR A 102 19.26 -8.02 -13.86
C THR A 102 17.84 -7.65 -13.45
N GLY A 103 17.25 -8.38 -12.50
CA GLY A 103 15.84 -8.29 -12.20
C GLY A 103 15.46 -7.22 -11.18
N ASN A 104 14.17 -7.14 -10.92
CA ASN A 104 13.56 -6.35 -9.87
C ASN A 104 13.09 -7.26 -8.74
N ILE A 105 13.81 -7.25 -7.62
CA ILE A 105 13.54 -8.07 -6.43
C ILE A 105 13.60 -7.13 -5.23
N ASN A 106 12.61 -6.26 -5.13
CA ASN A 106 12.65 -5.13 -4.21
C ASN A 106 11.81 -5.37 -2.95
N ILE A 107 12.15 -4.64 -1.89
CA ILE A 107 11.46 -4.71 -0.60
C ILE A 107 10.13 -3.94 -0.65
N ALA A 108 10.10 -2.79 -1.30
CA ALA A 108 8.93 -1.91 -1.28
C ALA A 108 7.70 -2.57 -1.91
N ASP A 109 7.80 -3.06 -3.14
CA ASP A 109 6.67 -3.66 -3.84
C ASP A 109 6.26 -4.99 -3.17
N ASN A 110 7.25 -5.83 -2.86
CA ASN A 110 6.97 -7.11 -2.21
C ASN A 110 6.47 -6.94 -0.77
N GLY A 111 6.82 -5.87 -0.07
CA GLY A 111 6.25 -5.55 1.23
C GLY A 111 4.72 -5.40 1.16
N SER A 112 4.21 -4.67 0.15
CA SER A 112 2.76 -4.57 -0.10
C SER A 112 2.13 -5.91 -0.47
N ASN A 113 2.81 -6.70 -1.31
CA ASN A 113 2.32 -8.01 -1.74
C ASN A 113 2.22 -8.98 -0.55
N ILE A 114 3.27 -9.08 0.25
CA ILE A 114 3.30 -9.94 1.44
C ILE A 114 2.28 -9.48 2.50
N HIS A 115 2.11 -8.18 2.68
CA HIS A 115 1.06 -7.66 3.55
C HIS A 115 -0.33 -8.15 3.09
N ALA A 116 -0.66 -8.00 1.81
CA ALA A 116 -1.94 -8.47 1.28
C ALA A 116 -2.06 -10.01 1.31
N LEU A 117 -0.97 -10.75 1.07
CA LEU A 117 -0.94 -12.21 1.19
C LEU A 117 -1.30 -12.65 2.61
N LEU A 118 -0.74 -11.96 3.63
CA LEU A 118 -1.05 -12.23 5.04
C LEU A 118 -2.50 -11.86 5.37
N GLN A 119 -3.07 -10.80 4.78
CA GLN A 119 -4.51 -10.52 4.88
C GLN A 119 -5.33 -11.67 4.26
N GLY A 120 -4.93 -12.18 3.11
CA GLY A 120 -5.54 -13.35 2.51
C GLY A 120 -5.47 -14.60 3.40
N ALA A 121 -4.38 -14.78 4.12
CA ALA A 121 -4.20 -15.89 5.05
C ALA A 121 -5.21 -15.89 6.20
N PHE A 122 -5.65 -14.74 6.68
CA PHE A 122 -6.70 -14.67 7.70
C PHE A 122 -8.05 -15.19 7.20
N ALA A 123 -8.37 -14.92 5.94
CA ALA A 123 -9.63 -15.29 5.32
C ALA A 123 -9.63 -16.71 4.72
N ALA A 124 -8.45 -17.31 4.53
CA ALA A 124 -8.28 -18.57 3.83
C ALA A 124 -8.60 -19.79 4.72
N ASP A 125 -8.86 -20.92 4.05
CA ASP A 125 -8.89 -22.21 4.68
C ASP A 125 -7.54 -22.55 5.33
N PRO A 126 -7.49 -23.55 6.24
CA PRO A 126 -6.27 -23.87 7.00
C PRO A 126 -5.04 -24.23 6.12
N GLU A 127 -5.25 -24.88 4.99
CA GLU A 127 -4.17 -25.31 4.09
C GLU A 127 -3.54 -24.09 3.38
N ARG A 128 -4.37 -23.23 2.77
CA ARG A 128 -3.90 -21.98 2.17
C ARG A 128 -3.28 -21.04 3.19
N ARG A 129 -3.91 -20.93 4.37
CA ARG A 129 -3.35 -20.13 5.48
C ARG A 129 -1.93 -20.56 5.82
N ALA A 130 -1.68 -21.85 5.96
CA ALA A 130 -0.35 -22.38 6.23
C ALA A 130 0.62 -22.04 5.09
N SER A 131 0.22 -22.28 3.84
CA SER A 131 1.07 -22.01 2.66
C SER A 131 1.41 -20.54 2.51
N TYR A 132 0.45 -19.64 2.71
CA TYR A 132 0.66 -18.19 2.61
C TYR A 132 1.55 -17.68 3.73
N LEU A 133 1.33 -18.19 4.95
CA LEU A 133 2.15 -17.83 6.10
C LEU A 133 3.60 -18.32 5.94
N ASP A 134 3.79 -19.55 5.46
CA ASP A 134 5.13 -20.10 5.23
C ASP A 134 5.89 -19.31 4.16
N ALA A 135 5.23 -18.95 3.06
CA ALA A 135 5.83 -18.13 2.00
C ALA A 135 6.19 -16.72 2.52
N ALA A 136 5.29 -16.09 3.28
CA ALA A 136 5.54 -14.80 3.89
C ALA A 136 6.69 -14.85 4.91
N ARG A 137 6.70 -15.85 5.80
CA ARG A 137 7.79 -16.05 6.79
C ARG A 137 9.13 -16.28 6.10
N LYS A 138 9.16 -17.10 5.05
CA LYS A 138 10.38 -17.34 4.30
C LYS A 138 10.94 -16.05 3.69
N TRP A 139 10.08 -15.18 3.17
CA TRP A 139 10.50 -13.86 2.70
C TRP A 139 10.98 -12.96 3.83
N LEU A 140 10.22 -12.83 4.92
CA LEU A 140 10.54 -11.99 6.07
C LEU A 140 11.79 -12.45 6.83
N ASP A 141 12.08 -13.76 6.88
CA ASP A 141 13.17 -14.34 7.65
C ASP A 141 14.45 -14.56 6.84
N CYS A 142 14.34 -14.75 5.52
CA CYS A 142 15.50 -15.09 4.67
C CYS A 142 15.91 -13.93 3.75
N TRP A 143 14.95 -13.22 3.14
CA TRP A 143 15.25 -12.17 2.15
C TRP A 143 15.35 -10.78 2.78
N VAL A 144 14.36 -10.37 3.56
CA VAL A 144 14.31 -9.03 4.15
C VAL A 144 15.53 -8.70 5.03
N PRO A 145 16.05 -9.60 5.87
CA PRO A 145 17.20 -9.30 6.72
C PRO A 145 18.48 -8.94 5.97
N LEU A 146 18.61 -9.36 4.70
CA LEU A 146 19.76 -9.02 3.86
C LEU A 146 19.83 -7.51 3.54
N TRP A 147 18.73 -6.80 3.71
CA TRP A 147 18.56 -5.39 3.38
C TRP A 147 18.35 -4.51 4.61
N ALA A 148 18.40 -5.10 5.81
CA ALA A 148 18.32 -4.37 7.06
C ALA A 148 19.61 -3.55 7.28
N LEU A 149 19.45 -2.29 7.67
CA LEU A 149 20.55 -1.37 7.93
C LEU A 149 20.77 -1.17 9.44
N PRO A 150 22.01 -0.80 9.87
CA PRO A 150 22.33 -0.63 11.27
C PRO A 150 21.52 0.44 12.00
N ASP A 151 21.00 1.45 11.25
CA ASP A 151 20.18 2.53 11.76
C ASP A 151 18.72 2.15 11.98
N GLY A 152 18.33 0.93 11.66
CA GLY A 152 16.96 0.42 11.79
C GLY A 152 16.12 0.53 10.51
N SER A 153 16.62 1.21 9.49
CA SER A 153 15.98 1.29 8.18
C SER A 153 16.23 0.05 7.31
N TYR A 154 15.65 0.06 6.12
CA TYR A 154 15.87 -0.96 5.10
C TYR A 154 16.26 -0.34 3.77
N GLY A 155 17.18 -1.00 3.07
CA GLY A 155 17.40 -0.78 1.65
C GLY A 155 16.24 -1.35 0.81
N ASN A 156 16.26 -1.06 -0.50
CA ASN A 156 15.17 -1.50 -1.38
C ASN A 156 15.41 -2.87 -2.06
N GLY A 157 16.50 -3.55 -1.81
CA GLY A 157 16.77 -4.82 -2.47
C GLY A 157 17.49 -4.64 -3.81
N ILE A 158 17.00 -5.33 -4.85
CA ILE A 158 17.56 -5.26 -6.19
C ILE A 158 16.57 -4.58 -7.12
N TRP A 159 17.03 -3.58 -7.85
CA TRP A 159 16.27 -2.87 -8.86
C TRP A 159 17.08 -2.75 -10.15
N GLN A 160 16.58 -3.33 -11.24
CA GLN A 160 17.30 -3.40 -12.52
C GLN A 160 18.75 -3.87 -12.35
N GLY A 161 18.94 -4.92 -11.55
CA GLY A 161 20.25 -5.50 -11.23
C GLY A 161 21.11 -4.68 -10.26
N GLN A 162 20.71 -3.50 -9.85
CA GLN A 162 21.43 -2.68 -8.88
C GLN A 162 21.03 -3.03 -7.45
N LYS A 163 22.01 -3.28 -6.60
CA LYS A 163 21.80 -3.47 -5.16
C LYS A 163 21.57 -2.11 -4.50
N LEU A 164 20.37 -1.87 -4.03
CA LEU A 164 19.95 -0.62 -3.39
C LEU A 164 20.03 -0.79 -1.86
N ASN A 165 21.23 -0.69 -1.33
CA ASN A 165 21.53 -0.91 0.09
C ASN A 165 21.78 0.43 0.84
N ALA A 166 20.82 1.35 0.72
CA ALA A 166 20.77 2.61 1.46
C ALA A 166 19.33 2.83 1.94
N PRO A 167 19.09 3.67 2.97
CA PRO A 167 17.76 3.92 3.49
C PRO A 167 16.76 4.26 2.38
N TYR A 168 15.60 3.62 2.38
CA TYR A 168 14.58 3.81 1.37
C TYR A 168 13.19 3.90 1.99
N SER A 169 12.60 5.08 1.96
CA SER A 169 11.33 5.33 2.67
C SER A 169 10.17 4.47 2.19
N MET A 170 10.13 4.07 0.90
CA MET A 170 9.06 3.18 0.44
C MET A 170 9.18 1.74 0.95
N ALA A 171 10.37 1.33 1.37
CA ALA A 171 10.55 0.01 1.98
C ALA A 171 9.77 -0.13 3.31
N ILE A 172 9.23 0.97 3.86
CA ILE A 172 8.37 0.95 5.06
C ILE A 172 7.11 0.09 4.89
N ASN A 173 6.73 -0.27 3.65
CA ASN A 173 5.70 -1.27 3.40
C ASN A 173 5.97 -2.61 4.09
N VAL A 174 7.24 -2.95 4.32
CA VAL A 174 7.61 -4.14 5.08
C VAL A 174 7.08 -4.10 6.52
N CYS A 175 6.88 -2.91 7.09
CA CYS A 175 6.30 -2.75 8.42
C CYS A 175 4.88 -3.31 8.49
N SER A 176 4.06 -3.06 7.47
CA SER A 176 2.71 -3.63 7.38
C SER A 176 2.74 -5.16 7.29
N ALA A 177 3.69 -5.72 6.54
CA ALA A 177 3.89 -7.16 6.47
C ALA A 177 4.35 -7.76 7.81
N PHE A 178 5.31 -7.12 8.49
CA PHE A 178 5.74 -7.53 9.84
C PHE A 178 4.58 -7.48 10.85
N ALA A 179 3.80 -6.40 10.84
CA ALA A 179 2.65 -6.23 11.71
C ALA A 179 1.60 -7.32 11.47
N ALA A 180 1.22 -7.58 10.22
CA ALA A 180 0.28 -8.64 9.86
C ALA A 180 0.80 -10.03 10.23
N CYS A 181 2.09 -10.30 10.04
CA CYS A 181 2.72 -11.55 10.45
C CYS A 181 2.68 -11.73 11.98
N THR A 182 2.90 -10.65 12.75
CA THR A 182 2.75 -10.67 14.22
C THR A 182 1.35 -11.07 14.64
N LEU A 183 0.32 -10.48 14.02
CA LEU A 183 -1.08 -10.80 14.34
C LEU A 183 -1.43 -12.26 14.06
N LEU A 184 -0.91 -12.83 12.96
CA LEU A 184 -1.14 -14.22 12.58
C LEU A 184 -0.42 -15.23 13.47
N THR A 185 0.80 -14.91 13.91
CA THR A 185 1.70 -15.86 14.57
C THR A 185 1.80 -15.65 16.08
N GLY A 186 1.55 -14.43 16.56
CA GLY A 186 1.88 -14.00 17.93
C GLY A 186 3.38 -13.75 18.15
N GLU A 187 4.23 -13.89 17.12
CA GLU A 187 5.68 -13.76 17.26
C GLU A 187 6.12 -12.28 17.31
N LYS A 188 6.43 -11.78 18.48
CA LYS A 188 6.81 -10.37 18.72
C LYS A 188 8.09 -9.94 17.99
N ARG A 189 8.91 -10.85 17.48
CA ARG A 189 10.12 -10.50 16.70
C ARG A 189 9.79 -9.72 15.44
N TYR A 190 8.66 -9.99 14.81
CA TYR A 190 8.24 -9.30 13.59
C TYR A 190 7.85 -7.86 13.89
N ILE A 191 7.00 -7.61 14.88
CA ILE A 191 6.63 -6.22 15.21
C ILE A 191 7.84 -5.40 15.65
N ARG A 192 8.82 -5.97 16.35
CA ARG A 192 10.05 -5.27 16.72
C ARG A 192 10.85 -4.75 15.51
N ASN A 193 10.81 -5.47 14.40
CA ASN A 193 11.42 -5.01 13.14
C ASN A 193 10.65 -3.83 12.54
N ALA A 194 9.32 -3.87 12.58
CA ALA A 194 8.48 -2.75 12.16
C ALA A 194 8.70 -1.51 13.07
N GLU A 195 8.74 -1.69 14.38
CA GLU A 195 9.02 -0.65 15.36
C GLU A 195 10.34 0.08 15.07
N ARG A 196 11.42 -0.69 14.80
CA ARG A 196 12.72 -0.11 14.47
C ARG A 196 12.68 0.76 13.22
N PHE A 197 12.03 0.30 12.17
CA PHE A 197 11.95 1.09 10.94
C PHE A 197 11.00 2.27 11.09
N ALA A 198 9.87 2.11 11.76
CA ALA A 198 8.96 3.22 12.06
C ALA A 198 9.66 4.30 12.90
N MET A 199 10.43 3.91 13.91
CA MET A 199 11.21 4.86 14.72
C MET A 199 12.28 5.57 13.89
N PHE A 200 13.04 4.85 13.05
CA PHE A 200 13.97 5.48 12.10
C PHE A 200 13.26 6.56 11.28
N GLN A 201 12.09 6.24 10.70
CA GLN A 201 11.34 7.21 9.89
C GLN A 201 10.86 8.40 10.73
N CYS A 202 10.37 8.16 11.94
CA CYS A 202 9.91 9.21 12.85
C CYS A 202 11.04 10.11 13.37
N ASP A 203 12.22 9.57 13.58
CA ASP A 203 13.39 10.34 14.04
C ASP A 203 14.03 11.14 12.89
N ASN A 204 13.82 10.71 11.65
CA ASN A 204 14.26 11.40 10.46
C ASN A 204 13.08 12.21 9.84
N TRP A 205 12.65 13.23 10.58
CA TRP A 205 11.53 14.09 10.22
C TRP A 205 12.01 15.51 9.97
N HIS A 206 11.50 16.16 8.93
CA HIS A 206 11.90 17.50 8.61
C HIS A 206 11.37 18.51 9.65
N PRO A 207 12.12 19.56 10.02
CA PRO A 207 11.67 20.57 10.99
C PRO A 207 10.33 21.24 10.62
N CYS A 208 9.96 21.29 9.34
CA CYS A 208 8.66 21.78 8.87
C CYS A 208 7.48 20.88 9.26
N GLY A 209 7.70 19.72 9.87
CA GLY A 209 6.65 18.83 10.32
C GLY A 209 6.20 17.77 9.31
N VAL A 210 7.06 17.39 8.39
CA VAL A 210 6.78 16.42 7.31
C VAL A 210 7.87 15.35 7.24
N PRO A 211 7.57 14.15 6.75
CA PRO A 211 8.56 13.09 6.67
C PRO A 211 9.68 13.45 5.67
N ILE A 212 10.93 13.16 6.07
CA ILE A 212 12.04 13.14 5.13
C ILE A 212 11.93 11.85 4.32
N ARG A 213 11.97 12.01 3.01
CA ARG A 213 11.94 10.90 2.10
C ARG A 213 13.36 10.52 1.69
N TYR A 214 13.74 9.30 2.02
CA TYR A 214 14.97 8.70 1.53
C TYR A 214 14.70 7.98 0.20
N THR A 215 15.53 8.23 -0.79
CA THR A 215 15.51 7.54 -2.07
C THR A 215 16.93 7.09 -2.42
N VAL A 216 17.05 5.86 -2.86
CA VAL A 216 18.32 5.26 -3.27
C VAL A 216 18.70 5.57 -4.71
N TYR A 217 17.83 6.24 -5.47
CA TYR A 217 18.14 6.60 -6.84
C TYR A 217 19.16 7.75 -6.86
N PRO A 218 20.26 7.58 -7.59
CA PRO A 218 21.31 8.59 -7.68
C PRO A 218 20.88 9.74 -8.61
N GLN A 219 19.83 10.47 -8.23
CA GLN A 219 19.49 11.71 -8.88
C GLN A 219 19.81 12.86 -7.93
N PRO A 220 20.78 13.71 -8.27
CA PRO A 220 21.32 14.72 -7.33
C PRO A 220 20.29 15.69 -6.78
N ASP A 221 19.18 15.91 -7.49
CA ASP A 221 18.17 16.92 -7.14
C ASP A 221 16.95 16.36 -6.39
N HIS A 222 16.91 15.06 -6.07
CA HIS A 222 15.75 14.41 -5.47
C HIS A 222 15.96 13.91 -4.04
N HIS A 223 17.05 14.27 -3.40
CA HIS A 223 17.45 13.66 -2.13
C HIS A 223 16.53 13.92 -0.94
N ASN A 224 15.66 14.93 -1.01
CA ASN A 224 14.80 15.29 0.13
C ASN A 224 13.43 15.78 -0.33
N LEU A 225 12.84 15.18 -1.35
CA LEU A 225 11.53 15.59 -1.80
C LEU A 225 10.47 15.15 -0.79
N VAL A 226 10.05 16.09 -0.04
CA VAL A 226 8.78 16.09 0.63
C VAL A 226 7.74 16.28 -0.46
N GLY A 227 6.86 15.34 -0.66
CA GLY A 227 5.73 15.58 -1.53
C GLY A 227 5.59 14.71 -2.78
N ASP A 228 6.33 13.63 -2.90
CA ASP A 228 5.93 12.60 -3.85
C ASP A 228 4.75 11.80 -3.28
N TYR A 229 3.54 12.20 -3.63
CA TYR A 229 2.29 11.65 -3.12
C TYR A 229 2.08 10.18 -3.41
N SER A 230 2.70 9.67 -4.46
CA SER A 230 2.67 8.24 -4.71
C SER A 230 3.19 7.41 -3.54
N ARG A 231 3.95 8.04 -2.66
CA ARG A 231 4.66 7.40 -1.54
C ARG A 231 4.08 7.73 -0.18
N ILE A 232 3.28 8.80 -0.07
CA ILE A 232 2.57 9.17 1.16
C ILE A 232 1.72 8.00 1.64
N TYR A 233 1.00 7.34 0.74
CA TYR A 233 0.18 6.19 1.08
C TYR A 233 0.99 5.12 1.82
N TYR A 234 2.14 4.74 1.30
CA TYR A 234 2.96 3.68 1.88
C TYR A 234 3.59 4.06 3.22
N LEU A 235 4.01 5.32 3.36
CA LEU A 235 4.49 5.84 4.64
C LEU A 235 3.39 5.82 5.70
N LEU A 236 2.21 6.31 5.36
CA LEU A 236 1.05 6.28 6.25
C LEU A 236 0.69 4.84 6.61
N GLU A 237 0.58 3.95 5.62
CA GLU A 237 0.20 2.55 5.85
C GLU A 237 1.19 1.83 6.76
N GLY A 238 2.50 1.97 6.52
CA GLY A 238 3.53 1.35 7.34
C GLY A 238 3.53 1.84 8.79
N LEU A 239 3.40 3.15 9.01
CA LEU A 239 3.31 3.74 10.35
C LEU A 239 2.03 3.32 11.08
N ILE A 240 0.88 3.38 10.39
CA ILE A 240 -0.42 3.02 10.96
C ILE A 240 -0.48 1.53 11.34
N TRP A 241 0.01 0.63 10.51
CA TRP A 241 0.06 -0.78 10.84
C TRP A 241 1.00 -1.09 12.00
N THR A 242 2.15 -0.40 12.09
CA THR A 242 3.03 -0.51 13.25
C THR A 242 2.34 -0.02 14.51
N HIS A 243 1.69 1.14 14.47
CA HIS A 243 0.92 1.70 15.57
C HIS A 243 -0.20 0.76 16.06
N TYR A 244 -0.92 0.14 15.11
CA TYR A 244 -2.03 -0.76 15.41
C TYR A 244 -1.59 -2.01 16.19
N VAL A 245 -0.40 -2.55 15.87
CA VAL A 245 0.04 -3.86 16.39
C VAL A 245 1.04 -3.74 17.55
N THR A 246 1.81 -2.66 17.61
CA THR A 246 2.81 -2.51 18.68
C THR A 246 2.14 -2.40 20.06
N GLU A 247 2.77 -2.99 21.06
CA GLU A 247 2.44 -2.82 22.48
C GLU A 247 3.38 -1.79 23.16
N ASP A 248 4.41 -1.32 22.43
CA ASP A 248 5.36 -0.34 22.94
C ASP A 248 4.75 1.06 22.89
N GLN A 249 4.46 1.60 24.08
CA GLN A 249 3.80 2.88 24.21
C GLN A 249 4.66 4.04 23.68
N ALA A 250 5.98 3.99 23.82
CA ALA A 250 6.86 5.03 23.32
C ALA A 250 6.88 5.07 21.79
N VAL A 251 6.78 3.92 21.13
CA VAL A 251 6.63 3.80 19.66
C VAL A 251 5.30 4.37 19.23
N LYS A 252 4.19 4.04 19.91
CA LYS A 252 2.87 4.60 19.62
C LYS A 252 2.87 6.12 19.70
N GLU A 253 3.27 6.67 20.83
CA GLU A 253 3.30 8.12 21.05
C GLU A 253 4.15 8.85 20.01
N ARG A 254 5.26 8.25 19.61
CA ARG A 254 6.13 8.84 18.59
C ARG A 254 5.48 8.84 17.21
N ILE A 255 4.79 7.77 16.83
CA ILE A 255 4.04 7.70 15.56
C ILE A 255 2.87 8.70 15.60
N GLU A 256 2.11 8.76 16.67
CA GLU A 256 0.99 9.70 16.86
C GLU A 256 1.46 11.14 16.71
N GLU A 257 2.53 11.53 17.39
CA GLU A 257 3.15 12.85 17.28
C GLU A 257 3.45 13.21 15.82
N ARG A 258 4.09 12.30 15.09
CA ARG A 258 4.51 12.54 13.71
C ARG A 258 3.34 12.57 12.72
N LEU A 259 2.37 11.68 12.89
CA LEU A 259 1.17 11.69 12.05
C LEU A 259 0.35 12.96 12.27
N THR A 260 0.14 13.37 13.52
CA THR A 260 -0.57 14.61 13.86
C THR A 260 0.15 15.81 13.25
N GLN A 261 1.46 15.90 13.43
CA GLN A 261 2.27 16.98 12.86
C GLN A 261 2.17 17.03 11.33
N TRP A 262 2.21 15.90 10.64
CA TRP A 262 2.11 15.82 9.19
C TRP A 262 0.72 16.23 8.70
N ILE A 263 -0.33 15.74 9.35
CA ILE A 263 -1.71 16.12 9.04
C ILE A 263 -1.88 17.62 9.13
N GLU A 264 -1.41 18.25 10.20
CA GLU A 264 -1.57 19.70 10.41
C GLU A 264 -0.73 20.56 9.48
N LYS A 265 0.51 20.17 9.25
CA LYS A 265 1.47 20.98 8.50
C LYS A 265 1.29 20.88 7.00
N ASP A 266 0.82 19.73 6.50
CA ASP A 266 0.78 19.44 5.08
C ASP A 266 -0.56 18.85 4.60
N LEU A 267 -0.98 17.69 5.13
CA LEU A 267 -2.04 16.91 4.49
C LEU A 267 -3.40 17.63 4.46
N LEU A 268 -3.80 18.32 5.53
CA LEU A 268 -5.05 19.09 5.56
C LEU A 268 -5.03 20.31 4.62
N LYS A 269 -3.87 20.91 4.42
CA LYS A 269 -3.73 22.05 3.50
C LYS A 269 -3.93 21.66 2.05
N ARG A 270 -3.66 20.38 1.72
CA ARG A 270 -3.86 19.80 0.40
C ARG A 270 -5.30 19.37 0.13
N TRP A 271 -6.12 19.38 1.16
CA TRP A 271 -7.54 19.08 1.03
C TRP A 271 -8.39 20.30 1.46
N PRO A 272 -8.32 21.40 0.73
CA PRO A 272 -9.06 22.59 1.09
C PRO A 272 -10.58 22.34 1.05
N ALA A 273 -11.31 23.09 1.85
CA ALA A 273 -12.74 22.88 2.05
C ALA A 273 -13.58 23.00 0.76
N ASN A 274 -13.08 23.73 -0.24
CA ASN A 274 -13.74 23.91 -1.54
C ASN A 274 -13.44 22.82 -2.56
N ARG A 275 -12.55 21.85 -2.28
CA ARG A 275 -12.25 20.72 -3.15
C ARG A 275 -12.93 19.45 -2.66
N GLU A 276 -13.53 18.71 -3.59
CA GLU A 276 -14.10 17.40 -3.30
C GLU A 276 -13.02 16.33 -3.13
N TRP A 277 -11.81 16.58 -3.63
CA TRP A 277 -10.74 15.64 -3.70
C TRP A 277 -9.42 16.17 -3.16
N PHE A 278 -8.58 15.24 -2.68
CA PHE A 278 -7.24 15.52 -2.19
C PHE A 278 -6.38 16.13 -3.29
N ASP A 279 -5.71 17.25 -3.01
CA ASP A 279 -4.81 17.87 -3.96
C ASP A 279 -3.53 17.05 -4.11
N MET A 280 -3.31 16.58 -5.32
CA MET A 280 -2.21 15.66 -5.66
C MET A 280 -1.03 16.35 -6.31
N THR A 281 -0.99 17.66 -6.32
CA THR A 281 0.18 18.38 -6.84
C THR A 281 1.41 18.09 -5.99
N ARG A 282 2.53 17.93 -6.62
CA ARG A 282 3.80 17.78 -5.91
C ARG A 282 4.09 19.05 -5.13
N CYS A 283 4.50 18.86 -3.88
CA CYS A 283 4.98 19.94 -3.04
C CYS A 283 6.47 19.72 -2.77
N ASN A 284 7.26 20.72 -2.94
CA ASN A 284 8.63 20.72 -2.47
C ASN A 284 8.72 21.42 -1.10
N LEU A 285 9.88 21.35 -0.47
CA LEU A 285 10.10 21.98 0.84
C LEU A 285 9.78 23.49 0.82
N LYS A 286 10.05 24.20 -0.27
CA LYS A 286 9.74 25.63 -0.39
C LYS A 286 8.24 25.89 -0.24
N HIS A 287 7.40 25.05 -0.86
CA HIS A 287 5.95 25.19 -0.75
C HIS A 287 5.48 24.98 0.68
N ILE A 288 6.07 24.04 1.40
CA ILE A 288 5.73 23.79 2.81
C ILE A 288 6.18 24.93 3.70
N GLU A 289 7.41 25.40 3.54
CA GLU A 289 7.99 26.49 4.33
C GLU A 289 7.26 27.83 4.13
N HIS A 290 6.86 28.11 2.91
CA HIS A 290 6.19 29.38 2.56
C HIS A 290 4.66 29.28 2.56
N GLY A 291 4.07 28.10 2.79
CA GLY A 291 2.63 27.90 2.74
C GLY A 291 2.02 28.08 1.35
N ASP A 292 2.86 28.08 0.32
CA ASP A 292 2.45 28.21 -1.07
C ASP A 292 2.20 26.80 -1.65
N TYR A 293 0.94 26.40 -1.60
CA TYR A 293 0.43 25.17 -2.22
C TYR A 293 -0.19 25.44 -3.60
N GLY A 294 0.16 26.57 -4.20
CA GLY A 294 -0.33 26.98 -5.51
C GLY A 294 0.08 26.00 -6.63
N ASP A 295 -0.63 26.09 -7.73
CA ASP A 295 -0.37 25.31 -8.94
C ASP A 295 1.09 25.51 -9.40
N SER A 296 1.99 24.66 -8.94
CA SER A 296 3.30 24.56 -9.57
C SER A 296 3.10 23.84 -10.90
N GLY A 297 2.93 24.62 -11.97
CA GLY A 297 2.67 24.12 -13.32
C GLY A 297 3.76 23.22 -13.91
N ASP A 298 4.81 22.93 -13.15
CA ASP A 298 5.97 22.19 -13.61
C ASP A 298 5.90 20.67 -13.42
N ASP A 299 4.88 20.14 -12.71
CA ASP A 299 4.86 18.73 -12.29
C ASP A 299 3.58 17.93 -12.67
N VAL A 300 2.99 18.23 -13.80
CA VAL A 300 1.79 17.52 -14.31
C VAL A 300 2.06 16.02 -14.56
N VAL A 301 3.31 15.65 -14.85
CA VAL A 301 3.67 14.25 -15.20
C VAL A 301 3.47 13.25 -14.05
N GLY A 302 3.53 13.69 -12.79
CA GLY A 302 3.28 12.83 -11.63
C GLY A 302 1.80 12.66 -11.27
N PHE A 303 0.90 13.46 -11.83
CA PHE A 303 -0.50 13.55 -11.43
C PHE A 303 -1.26 12.22 -11.58
N PHE A 304 -1.15 11.57 -12.72
CA PHE A 304 -1.91 10.35 -13.02
C PHE A 304 -1.48 9.15 -12.18
N TRP A 305 -0.19 8.95 -11.98
CA TRP A 305 0.36 7.88 -11.15
C TRP A 305 -0.04 7.99 -9.69
N GLN A 306 -0.29 9.19 -9.25
CA GLN A 306 -0.57 9.50 -7.85
C GLN A 306 -2.06 9.45 -7.55
N ALA A 307 -2.90 9.77 -8.53
CA ALA A 307 -4.35 9.72 -8.41
C ALA A 307 -4.83 8.36 -7.88
N ALA A 308 -4.29 7.27 -8.43
CA ALA A 308 -4.63 5.93 -8.00
C ALA A 308 -4.40 5.71 -6.49
N LYS A 309 -3.22 6.05 -6.00
CA LYS A 309 -2.83 5.80 -4.60
C LYS A 309 -3.52 6.74 -3.62
N CYS A 310 -3.79 7.97 -4.03
CA CYS A 310 -4.54 8.91 -3.21
C CYS A 310 -5.99 8.45 -2.96
N CYS A 311 -6.55 7.60 -3.83
CA CYS A 311 -7.84 6.97 -3.57
C CYS A 311 -7.85 6.13 -2.27
N GLY A 312 -6.70 5.66 -1.81
CA GLY A 312 -6.58 4.89 -0.58
C GLY A 312 -6.35 5.74 0.69
N ILE A 313 -6.03 7.02 0.59
CA ILE A 313 -5.70 7.84 1.77
C ILE A 313 -6.85 7.98 2.77
N PRO A 314 -8.12 8.17 2.35
CA PRO A 314 -9.21 8.30 3.30
C PRO A 314 -9.38 7.12 4.24
N HIS A 315 -9.09 5.87 3.84
CA HIS A 315 -9.22 4.74 4.74
C HIS A 315 -8.13 4.74 5.84
N LEU A 316 -6.94 5.24 5.53
CA LEU A 316 -5.87 5.39 6.53
C LEU A 316 -6.20 6.52 7.51
N PHE A 317 -6.80 7.61 7.04
CA PHE A 317 -7.28 8.68 7.91
C PHE A 317 -8.49 8.26 8.77
N ALA A 318 -9.33 7.36 8.29
CA ALA A 318 -10.40 6.79 9.11
C ALA A 318 -9.81 6.07 10.34
N TYR A 319 -8.72 5.32 10.17
CA TYR A 319 -8.00 4.75 11.30
C TYR A 319 -7.50 5.81 12.28
N TYR A 320 -6.83 6.86 11.78
CA TYR A 320 -6.34 7.95 12.63
C TYR A 320 -7.45 8.56 13.49
N LEU A 321 -8.60 8.85 12.87
CA LEU A 321 -9.77 9.41 13.55
C LEU A 321 -10.33 8.51 14.65
N ASN A 322 -10.26 7.21 14.49
CA ASN A 322 -10.83 6.24 15.43
C ASN A 322 -9.86 5.86 16.56
N HIS A 323 -8.55 5.90 16.32
CA HIS A 323 -7.55 5.34 17.22
C HIS A 323 -6.55 6.34 17.79
N ILE A 324 -6.41 7.51 17.17
CA ILE A 324 -5.42 8.50 17.57
C ILE A 324 -6.11 9.78 18.04
N GLU A 325 -6.79 10.49 17.15
CA GLU A 325 -7.44 11.74 17.49
C GLU A 325 -8.69 11.99 16.64
N ASP A 326 -9.83 12.23 17.27
CA ASP A 326 -11.06 12.62 16.58
C ASP A 326 -11.03 14.12 16.23
N ARG A 327 -10.79 14.41 14.94
CA ARG A 327 -10.67 15.76 14.40
C ARG A 327 -11.76 16.05 13.40
N ALA A 328 -12.57 17.07 13.67
CA ALA A 328 -13.69 17.46 12.81
C ALA A 328 -13.26 17.94 11.40
N ASP A 329 -12.10 18.56 11.27
CA ASP A 329 -11.55 19.00 9.99
C ASP A 329 -11.11 17.79 9.11
N LEU A 330 -10.38 16.84 9.70
CA LEU A 330 -9.95 15.61 9.02
C LEU A 330 -11.16 14.71 8.70
N ARG A 331 -12.13 14.59 9.62
CA ARG A 331 -13.36 13.82 9.41
C ARG A 331 -14.12 14.29 8.18
N ARG A 332 -14.30 15.61 8.01
CA ARG A 332 -14.92 16.18 6.79
C ARG A 332 -14.16 15.81 5.51
N CYS A 333 -12.84 15.76 5.56
CA CYS A 333 -12.03 15.33 4.41
C CYS A 333 -12.25 13.87 4.08
N VAL A 334 -12.25 12.99 5.10
CA VAL A 334 -12.51 11.55 4.92
C VAL A 334 -13.89 11.32 4.33
N GLU A 335 -14.93 11.92 4.90
CA GLU A 335 -16.31 11.80 4.42
C GLU A 335 -16.47 12.27 2.96
N LYS A 336 -15.84 13.40 2.59
CA LYS A 336 -15.83 13.87 1.20
C LYS A 336 -15.15 12.89 0.25
N GLY A 337 -13.99 12.35 0.65
CA GLY A 337 -13.27 11.37 -0.16
C GLY A 337 -14.07 10.08 -0.34
N GLN A 338 -14.70 9.60 0.73
CA GLN A 338 -15.60 8.44 0.68
C GLN A 338 -16.80 8.69 -0.23
N GLN A 339 -17.46 9.85 -0.09
CA GLN A 339 -18.58 10.24 -0.97
C GLN A 339 -18.15 10.36 -2.44
N PHE A 340 -16.99 10.96 -2.70
CA PHE A 340 -16.45 11.07 -4.05
C PHE A 340 -16.25 9.70 -4.69
N LEU A 341 -15.71 8.75 -3.95
CA LEU A 341 -15.46 7.40 -4.46
C LEU A 341 -16.71 6.49 -4.48
N CYS A 342 -17.78 6.89 -3.80
CA CYS A 342 -19.10 6.27 -4.01
C CYS A 342 -19.77 6.71 -5.34
N HIS A 343 -19.08 7.47 -6.18
CA HIS A 343 -19.48 7.79 -7.53
C HIS A 343 -18.54 7.08 -8.53
N PRO A 344 -18.89 5.87 -9.03
CA PRO A 344 -17.98 5.03 -9.81
C PRO A 344 -17.44 5.71 -11.07
N LEU A 345 -18.23 6.60 -11.70
CA LEU A 345 -17.76 7.36 -12.86
C LEU A 345 -16.59 8.29 -12.50
N LYS A 346 -16.64 8.97 -11.35
CA LYS A 346 -15.53 9.83 -10.89
C LYS A 346 -14.26 9.00 -10.63
N ALA A 347 -14.42 7.86 -9.96
CA ALA A 347 -13.31 6.94 -9.74
C ALA A 347 -12.78 6.35 -11.06
N HIS A 348 -13.67 6.03 -12.01
CA HIS A 348 -13.29 5.55 -13.33
C HIS A 348 -12.53 6.61 -14.13
N ILE A 349 -12.95 7.87 -14.11
CA ILE A 349 -12.20 8.95 -14.77
C ILE A 349 -10.77 9.04 -14.21
N LEU A 350 -10.60 8.96 -12.89
CA LEU A 350 -9.28 8.92 -12.29
C LEU A 350 -8.48 7.70 -12.73
N SER A 351 -9.11 6.54 -12.85
CA SER A 351 -8.44 5.32 -13.31
C SER A 351 -8.12 5.35 -14.80
N VAL A 352 -9.02 5.84 -15.67
CA VAL A 352 -8.78 5.98 -17.12
C VAL A 352 -7.67 6.98 -17.39
N MET A 353 -7.60 8.07 -16.66
CA MET A 353 -6.47 9.00 -16.77
C MET A 353 -5.14 8.35 -16.39
N ALA A 354 -5.16 7.33 -15.53
CA ALA A 354 -3.98 6.53 -15.22
C ALA A 354 -3.68 5.45 -16.28
N GLU A 355 -4.68 5.02 -17.05
CA GLU A 355 -4.58 3.96 -18.06
C GLU A 355 -3.86 4.34 -19.34
N GLU A 356 -3.78 5.61 -19.69
CA GLU A 356 -3.10 6.05 -20.93
C GLU A 356 -1.63 5.60 -21.00
N SER A 357 -1.05 5.18 -19.86
CA SER A 357 0.30 4.65 -19.81
C SER A 357 0.41 3.14 -19.59
N GLU A 358 -0.54 2.51 -18.83
CA GLU A 358 -0.50 1.06 -18.52
C GLU A 358 -1.88 0.54 -18.08
N PRO A 359 -2.42 -0.55 -18.69
CA PRO A 359 -3.74 -1.12 -18.31
C PRO A 359 -3.87 -1.50 -16.83
N VAL A 360 -2.76 -1.90 -16.20
CA VAL A 360 -2.72 -2.36 -14.80
C VAL A 360 -2.99 -1.24 -13.79
N LEU A 361 -2.76 0.01 -14.15
CA LEU A 361 -2.96 1.15 -13.23
C LEU A 361 -4.42 1.39 -12.89
N ALA A 362 -5.32 1.17 -13.83
CA ALA A 362 -6.75 1.29 -13.57
C ALA A 362 -7.23 0.28 -12.54
N LEU A 363 -6.76 -0.95 -12.62
CA LEU A 363 -7.08 -1.99 -11.66
C LEU A 363 -6.56 -1.63 -10.26
N GLN A 364 -5.35 -1.11 -10.16
CA GLN A 364 -4.79 -0.62 -8.91
C GLN A 364 -5.61 0.53 -8.30
N ALA A 365 -5.99 1.53 -9.12
CA ALA A 365 -6.80 2.66 -8.69
C ALA A 365 -8.15 2.20 -8.10
N THR A 366 -8.80 1.24 -8.76
CA THR A 366 -10.06 0.63 -8.29
C THR A 366 -9.85 -0.12 -6.97
N GLY A 367 -8.71 -0.78 -6.79
CA GLY A 367 -8.35 -1.40 -5.52
C GLY A 367 -8.24 -0.38 -4.38
N PHE A 368 -7.52 0.71 -4.58
CA PHE A 368 -7.44 1.77 -3.57
C PHE A 368 -8.78 2.44 -3.29
N ALA A 369 -9.59 2.68 -4.32
CA ALA A 369 -10.93 3.23 -4.16
C ALA A 369 -11.82 2.29 -3.34
N GLY A 370 -11.75 1.00 -3.61
CA GLY A 370 -12.50 -0.03 -2.87
C GLY A 370 -12.13 -0.08 -1.39
N LEU A 371 -10.84 0.06 -1.02
CA LEU A 371 -10.42 0.16 0.37
C LEU A 371 -11.08 1.35 1.08
N THR A 372 -11.11 2.51 0.43
CA THR A 372 -11.74 3.71 1.00
C THR A 372 -13.26 3.55 1.13
N VAL A 373 -13.92 3.00 0.12
CA VAL A 373 -15.37 2.75 0.18
C VAL A 373 -15.72 1.71 1.24
N ALA A 374 -14.88 0.68 1.40
CA ALA A 374 -15.04 -0.30 2.48
C ALA A 374 -14.97 0.37 3.86
N SER A 375 -14.07 1.33 4.06
CA SER A 375 -13.97 2.10 5.31
C SER A 375 -15.18 3.01 5.58
N ALA A 376 -15.98 3.34 4.56
CA ALA A 376 -17.26 4.04 4.75
C ALA A 376 -18.38 3.11 5.22
N ILE A 377 -18.25 1.79 5.01
CA ILE A 377 -19.18 0.77 5.52
C ILE A 377 -18.80 0.41 6.95
N ASP A 378 -17.51 0.16 7.17
CA ASP A 378 -16.92 -0.20 8.45
C ASP A 378 -15.52 0.41 8.54
N PRO A 379 -15.31 1.45 9.36
CA PRO A 379 -14.02 2.11 9.51
C PRO A 379 -12.87 1.18 9.97
N GLU A 380 -13.21 0.10 10.67
CA GLU A 380 -12.25 -0.88 11.18
C GLU A 380 -11.95 -2.02 10.18
N CYS A 381 -12.71 -2.11 9.08
CA CYS A 381 -12.67 -3.26 8.19
C CYS A 381 -11.27 -3.54 7.61
N VAL A 382 -10.44 -2.52 7.42
CA VAL A 382 -9.09 -2.70 6.88
C VAL A 382 -8.21 -3.47 7.85
N PHE A 383 -8.42 -3.29 9.16
CA PHE A 383 -7.69 -3.96 10.24
C PHE A 383 -8.43 -5.19 10.75
N ASP A 384 -9.75 -5.12 10.87
CA ASP A 384 -10.63 -6.20 11.29
C ASP A 384 -10.93 -7.24 10.20
N ALA A 385 -10.52 -6.98 8.95
CA ALA A 385 -10.48 -8.03 7.93
C ALA A 385 -9.66 -9.24 8.39
N PHE A 386 -8.80 -9.06 9.40
CA PHE A 386 -8.05 -10.09 10.09
C PHE A 386 -8.81 -10.79 11.22
N LYS A 387 -9.98 -10.30 11.61
CA LYS A 387 -10.86 -10.94 12.58
C LYS A 387 -12.05 -11.56 11.84
N PHE A 388 -11.77 -12.48 10.92
CA PHE A 388 -12.82 -13.40 10.50
C PHE A 388 -13.13 -14.30 11.70
N ASP A 389 -14.37 -14.27 12.16
CA ASP A 389 -14.83 -15.08 13.28
C ASP A 389 -14.37 -16.52 13.09
N LYS A 390 -13.82 -17.06 14.19
CA LYS A 390 -13.36 -18.43 14.28
C LYS A 390 -14.53 -19.37 14.21
#